data_f9449385ff2b959701cc5683f34aa7dd
#
_entry.id   f9449385ff2b959701cc5683f34aa7dd
#
_cell.length_a   1.000
_cell.length_b   1.000
_cell.length_c   1.000
_cell.angle_alpha   90.00
_cell.angle_beta   90.00
_cell.angle_gamma   90.00
#
_symmetry.space_group_name_H-M   'P 1'
#
loop_
_entity.id
_entity.type
_entity.pdbx_description
1 polymer ?
#
loop_
_entity_poly.entity_id
_entity_poly.type
_entity_poly.pdbx_seq_one_letter_code
_entity_poly.pdbx_strand_id
1 'polypeptide(L)'
;MARFTLPRDLYHGEGSLAELKNLKGKKAVVVVGGGSMKRFGFLQKVEDYLKEAGMEVALFEGVEPDPSVETVMKGAKLMQEFGPDWIVAIGGGSPIDAAKAMWAFYEYPDTKFEDLITPFNFPTLRTKAKFCAIPSTSGTATEVTAFSVITDYHKGIKYPLADFNITPDVAIVDPELAETMPQKLTANTGMDAMTHAIEAYVSTLHCDYTDPLALHAIKMIHTYLVKSYNGDKEARARMHNAQCLAGMAFSNALLGIVHSMAHKTGAAFSTGHIPHGCANAIYLPYVIKYNAKDPVAAERYAEIARRMGLEGTCQQALINSLCEKIDEFNVRLNIPKTLKDFGIQEEEFKEKVAKIAELAVGDACTGSNPRAIDPANMEKLLTCTDYGTEVDF
;
A
#
# COMPACT_ATOMS: atom_id res chain seq x y z
N MET A 1 -7.52 5.88 -24.13
CA MET A 1 -7.18 7.15 -23.47
C MET A 1 -6.76 6.80 -22.05
N ALA A 2 -5.55 7.16 -21.66
CA ALA A 2 -5.06 6.90 -20.29
C ALA A 2 -5.59 8.00 -19.34
N ARG A 3 -5.85 7.64 -18.07
CA ARG A 3 -6.29 8.55 -17.01
C ARG A 3 -5.23 8.58 -15.92
N PHE A 4 -4.93 9.78 -15.42
CA PHE A 4 -4.09 9.98 -14.23
C PHE A 4 -4.95 10.69 -13.17
N THR A 5 -5.07 10.08 -11.99
CA THR A 5 -5.99 10.54 -10.94
C THR A 5 -5.25 10.68 -9.62
N LEU A 6 -5.47 11.81 -8.96
CA LEU A 6 -4.97 12.12 -7.62
C LEU A 6 -6.10 12.77 -6.81
N PRO A 7 -5.98 12.88 -5.47
CA PRO A 7 -6.83 13.76 -4.69
C PRO A 7 -6.85 15.18 -5.25
N ARG A 8 -7.99 15.86 -5.16
CA ARG A 8 -8.08 17.27 -5.58
C ARG A 8 -7.11 18.16 -4.82
N ASP A 9 -7.02 17.95 -3.49
CA ASP A 9 -6.14 18.71 -2.62
C ASP A 9 -5.30 17.76 -1.76
N LEU A 10 -4.01 18.07 -1.63
CA LEU A 10 -3.10 17.39 -0.73
C LEU A 10 -2.43 18.43 0.16
N TYR A 11 -2.68 18.33 1.46
CA TYR A 11 -2.01 19.14 2.49
C TYR A 11 -0.90 18.30 3.13
N HIS A 12 0.26 18.90 3.35
CA HIS A 12 1.41 18.17 3.88
C HIS A 12 2.26 19.03 4.81
N GLY A 13 3.03 18.35 5.66
CA GLY A 13 3.92 18.99 6.62
C GLY A 13 3.35 19.01 8.04
N GLU A 14 4.22 19.33 8.98
CA GLU A 14 3.90 19.35 10.42
C GLU A 14 2.75 20.33 10.70
N GLY A 15 1.72 19.87 11.41
CA GLY A 15 0.53 20.63 11.74
C GLY A 15 -0.52 20.72 10.63
N SER A 16 -0.31 20.07 9.46
CA SER A 16 -1.30 20.11 8.38
C SER A 16 -2.64 19.47 8.74
N LEU A 17 -2.70 18.66 9.80
CA LEU A 17 -3.95 18.14 10.36
C LEU A 17 -4.97 19.25 10.68
N ALA A 18 -4.50 20.46 10.97
CA ALA A 18 -5.36 21.63 11.26
C ALA A 18 -6.19 22.08 10.04
N GLU A 19 -5.87 21.64 8.82
CA GLU A 19 -6.66 21.93 7.62
C GLU A 19 -8.09 21.35 7.68
N LEU A 20 -8.35 20.38 8.56
CA LEU A 20 -9.70 19.90 8.87
C LEU A 20 -10.65 21.03 9.28
N LYS A 21 -10.16 22.10 9.92
CA LYS A 21 -10.95 23.29 10.30
C LYS A 21 -11.51 24.06 9.09
N ASN A 22 -10.89 23.88 7.93
CA ASN A 22 -11.25 24.57 6.69
C ASN A 22 -12.24 23.79 5.82
N LEU A 23 -12.54 22.53 6.16
CA LEU A 23 -13.54 21.73 5.46
C LEU A 23 -14.93 22.37 5.61
N LYS A 24 -15.70 22.32 4.53
CA LYS A 24 -17.06 22.88 4.50
C LYS A 24 -18.08 21.75 4.40
N GLY A 25 -18.83 21.56 5.46
CA GLY A 25 -19.84 20.53 5.60
C GLY A 25 -20.69 20.74 6.84
N LYS A 26 -21.61 19.81 7.10
CA LYS A 26 -22.50 19.82 8.28
C LYS A 26 -22.26 18.64 9.19
N LYS A 27 -21.96 17.47 8.62
CA LYS A 27 -21.80 16.20 9.34
C LYS A 27 -20.57 15.45 8.84
N ALA A 28 -19.71 15.04 9.74
CA ALA A 28 -18.56 14.22 9.43
C ALA A 28 -18.62 12.89 10.18
N VAL A 29 -18.35 11.77 9.50
CA VAL A 29 -18.04 10.51 10.17
C VAL A 29 -16.54 10.32 10.20
N VAL A 30 -15.99 10.04 11.39
CA VAL A 30 -14.56 9.70 11.55
C VAL A 30 -14.42 8.21 11.64
N VAL A 31 -13.63 7.60 10.75
CA VAL A 31 -13.32 6.18 10.73
C VAL A 31 -11.89 5.96 11.21
N VAL A 32 -11.71 5.12 12.23
CA VAL A 32 -10.40 4.87 12.85
C VAL A 32 -10.22 3.39 13.17
N GLY A 33 -9.00 2.90 13.02
CA GLY A 33 -8.59 1.56 13.42
C GLY A 33 -8.26 1.47 14.90
N GLY A 34 -7.34 0.57 15.25
CA GLY A 34 -6.91 0.28 16.62
C GLY A 34 -6.60 1.51 17.50
N GLY A 35 -6.10 1.28 18.69
CA GLY A 35 -6.02 2.32 19.73
C GLY A 35 -4.92 3.40 19.58
N SER A 36 -4.07 3.37 18.54
CA SER A 36 -2.92 4.27 18.42
C SER A 36 -3.32 5.74 18.29
N MET A 37 -4.24 6.05 17.40
CA MET A 37 -4.69 7.44 17.17
C MET A 37 -5.36 8.04 18.41
N LYS A 38 -6.11 7.25 19.15
CA LYS A 38 -6.72 7.63 20.43
C LYS A 38 -5.65 7.84 21.50
N ARG A 39 -4.73 6.88 21.65
CA ARG A 39 -3.66 6.90 22.66
C ARG A 39 -2.71 8.09 22.50
N PHE A 40 -2.43 8.49 21.26
CA PHE A 40 -1.54 9.63 20.97
C PHE A 40 -2.29 10.97 20.85
N GLY A 41 -3.61 10.98 21.07
CA GLY A 41 -4.43 12.20 21.09
C GLY A 41 -4.81 12.74 19.70
N PHE A 42 -4.44 12.07 18.60
CA PHE A 42 -4.78 12.53 17.25
C PHE A 42 -6.27 12.40 16.93
N LEU A 43 -6.92 11.33 17.41
CA LEU A 43 -8.37 11.19 17.24
C LEU A 43 -9.13 12.37 17.85
N GLN A 44 -8.77 12.77 19.07
CA GLN A 44 -9.39 13.92 19.73
C GLN A 44 -9.16 15.22 18.96
N LYS A 45 -7.92 15.45 18.45
CA LYS A 45 -7.64 16.62 17.60
C LYS A 45 -8.52 16.65 16.35
N VAL A 46 -8.71 15.50 15.67
CA VAL A 46 -9.58 15.40 14.49
C VAL A 46 -11.02 15.78 14.82
N GLU A 47 -11.58 15.22 15.90
CA GLU A 47 -12.94 15.57 16.33
C GLU A 47 -13.07 17.05 16.66
N ASP A 48 -12.12 17.62 17.39
CA ASP A 48 -12.14 19.03 17.80
C ASP A 48 -12.06 19.95 16.56
N TYR A 49 -11.17 19.66 15.60
CA TYR A 49 -11.04 20.46 14.38
C TYR A 49 -12.29 20.41 13.50
N LEU A 50 -12.94 19.24 13.39
CA LEU A 50 -14.20 19.12 12.66
C LEU A 50 -15.34 19.89 13.36
N LYS A 51 -15.39 19.87 14.70
CA LYS A 51 -16.34 20.67 15.50
C LYS A 51 -16.08 22.17 15.35
N GLU A 52 -14.79 22.59 15.33
CA GLU A 52 -14.41 23.98 15.04
C GLU A 52 -14.81 24.40 13.61
N ALA A 53 -14.82 23.47 12.66
CA ALA A 53 -15.36 23.70 11.31
C ALA A 53 -16.89 23.79 11.27
N GLY A 54 -17.57 23.61 12.41
CA GLY A 54 -19.02 23.66 12.55
C GLY A 54 -19.75 22.37 12.20
N MET A 55 -19.07 21.23 12.19
CA MET A 55 -19.66 19.93 11.87
C MET A 55 -20.11 19.16 13.10
N GLU A 56 -21.23 18.45 12.98
CA GLU A 56 -21.58 17.34 13.86
C GLU A 56 -20.69 16.14 13.52
N VAL A 57 -20.16 15.44 14.54
CA VAL A 57 -19.19 14.36 14.34
C VAL A 57 -19.74 13.06 14.92
N ALA A 58 -19.77 12.01 14.09
CA ALA A 58 -19.96 10.62 14.52
C ALA A 58 -18.66 9.84 14.37
N LEU A 59 -18.46 8.83 15.21
CA LEU A 59 -17.24 8.03 15.25
C LEU A 59 -17.54 6.56 14.95
N PHE A 60 -16.75 5.96 14.06
CA PHE A 60 -16.66 4.53 13.83
C PHE A 60 -15.28 4.04 14.22
N GLU A 61 -15.18 3.36 15.36
CA GLU A 61 -13.92 2.86 15.93
C GLU A 61 -13.75 1.35 15.68
N GLY A 62 -12.51 0.90 15.78
CA GLY A 62 -12.19 -0.52 15.89
C GLY A 62 -12.10 -1.25 14.56
N VAL A 63 -11.78 -0.54 13.47
CA VAL A 63 -11.42 -1.23 12.23
C VAL A 63 -10.19 -2.09 12.50
N GLU A 64 -10.32 -3.40 12.30
CA GLU A 64 -9.27 -4.38 12.47
C GLU A 64 -8.22 -4.30 11.36
N PRO A 65 -6.98 -4.79 11.59
CA PRO A 65 -6.04 -5.07 10.50
C PRO A 65 -6.68 -6.04 9.50
N ASP A 66 -6.44 -5.81 8.20
CA ASP A 66 -7.10 -6.57 7.13
C ASP A 66 -8.64 -6.53 7.23
N PRO A 67 -9.27 -5.36 7.04
CA PRO A 67 -10.67 -5.11 7.38
C PRO A 67 -11.62 -6.07 6.67
N SER A 68 -12.60 -6.56 7.41
CA SER A 68 -13.60 -7.51 6.92
C SER A 68 -14.74 -6.84 6.16
N VAL A 69 -15.42 -7.62 5.31
CA VAL A 69 -16.67 -7.21 4.67
C VAL A 69 -17.71 -6.82 5.74
N GLU A 70 -17.77 -7.55 6.85
CA GLU A 70 -18.70 -7.30 7.96
C GLU A 70 -18.44 -5.93 8.63
N THR A 71 -17.19 -5.57 8.83
CA THR A 71 -16.80 -4.24 9.36
C THR A 71 -17.20 -3.13 8.39
N VAL A 72 -16.98 -3.33 7.10
CA VAL A 72 -17.41 -2.38 6.06
C VAL A 72 -18.94 -2.18 6.11
N MET A 73 -19.71 -3.25 6.17
CA MET A 73 -21.18 -3.16 6.20
C MET A 73 -21.69 -2.49 7.47
N LYS A 74 -21.07 -2.72 8.63
CA LYS A 74 -21.42 -2.04 9.90
C LYS A 74 -21.15 -0.52 9.80
N GLY A 75 -20.01 -0.13 9.24
CA GLY A 75 -19.68 1.28 9.07
C GLY A 75 -20.59 1.98 8.06
N ALA A 76 -20.90 1.33 6.94
CA ALA A 76 -21.85 1.86 5.96
C ALA A 76 -23.26 2.07 6.57
N LYS A 77 -23.74 1.16 7.42
CA LYS A 77 -25.00 1.30 8.13
C LYS A 77 -25.00 2.51 9.06
N LEU A 78 -23.94 2.71 9.85
CA LEU A 78 -23.80 3.91 10.68
C LEU A 78 -23.84 5.18 9.82
N MET A 79 -23.16 5.21 8.68
CA MET A 79 -23.20 6.33 7.75
C MET A 79 -24.61 6.58 7.19
N GLN A 80 -25.37 5.52 6.87
CA GLN A 80 -26.76 5.64 6.40
C GLN A 80 -27.68 6.24 7.46
N GLU A 81 -27.51 5.87 8.72
CA GLU A 81 -28.29 6.39 9.87
C GLU A 81 -27.91 7.84 10.22
N PHE A 82 -26.62 8.19 10.17
CA PHE A 82 -26.10 9.50 10.53
C PHE A 82 -26.22 10.53 9.42
N GLY A 83 -26.00 10.13 8.15
CA GLY A 83 -26.08 10.98 6.97
C GLY A 83 -24.92 11.98 6.85
N PRO A 84 -23.64 11.57 6.88
CA PRO A 84 -22.50 12.46 6.76
C PRO A 84 -22.37 13.05 5.36
N ASP A 85 -21.88 14.28 5.26
CA ASP A 85 -21.42 14.91 4.02
C ASP A 85 -19.89 14.90 3.89
N TRP A 86 -19.20 14.42 4.95
CA TRP A 86 -17.77 14.09 4.95
C TRP A 86 -17.50 12.74 5.62
N ILE A 87 -16.66 11.94 4.96
CA ILE A 87 -16.03 10.73 5.54
C ILE A 87 -14.57 11.09 5.78
N VAL A 88 -14.14 11.06 7.04
CA VAL A 88 -12.76 11.36 7.45
C VAL A 88 -12.15 10.09 8.00
N ALA A 89 -11.20 9.49 7.28
CA ALA A 89 -10.53 8.27 7.70
C ALA A 89 -9.11 8.58 8.21
N ILE A 90 -8.79 8.14 9.43
CA ILE A 90 -7.49 8.37 10.06
C ILE A 90 -6.87 7.07 10.55
N GLY A 91 -5.61 6.83 10.18
CA GLY A 91 -4.85 5.67 10.63
C GLY A 91 -3.92 5.10 9.58
N GLY A 92 -3.57 3.83 9.70
CA GLY A 92 -2.86 3.10 8.64
C GLY A 92 -3.76 2.77 7.44
N GLY A 93 -3.33 1.85 6.60
CA GLY A 93 -4.11 1.44 5.42
C GLY A 93 -5.51 0.94 5.76
N SER A 94 -5.63 0.05 6.76
CA SER A 94 -6.89 -0.64 7.10
C SER A 94 -8.09 0.27 7.34
N PRO A 95 -8.05 1.30 8.23
CA PRO A 95 -9.22 2.16 8.43
C PRO A 95 -9.55 3.01 7.21
N ILE A 96 -8.56 3.41 6.40
CA ILE A 96 -8.80 4.19 5.19
C ILE A 96 -9.42 3.30 4.11
N ASP A 97 -8.92 2.07 3.94
CA ASP A 97 -9.48 1.08 3.00
C ASP A 97 -10.92 0.71 3.37
N ALA A 98 -11.17 0.40 4.65
CA ALA A 98 -12.53 0.14 5.13
C ALA A 98 -13.46 1.32 4.83
N ALA A 99 -13.04 2.54 5.13
CA ALA A 99 -13.85 3.74 4.91
C ALA A 99 -14.14 3.98 3.42
N LYS A 100 -13.21 3.71 2.52
CA LYS A 100 -13.43 3.78 1.06
C LYS A 100 -14.51 2.79 0.61
N ALA A 101 -14.47 1.55 1.10
CA ALA A 101 -15.50 0.57 0.81
C ALA A 101 -16.85 0.94 1.47
N MET A 102 -16.86 1.40 2.72
CA MET A 102 -18.05 1.91 3.40
C MET A 102 -18.73 3.03 2.60
N TRP A 103 -17.95 3.92 1.98
CA TRP A 103 -18.44 5.01 1.15
C TRP A 103 -19.33 4.54 0.02
N ALA A 104 -18.95 3.47 -0.70
CA ALA A 104 -19.76 2.91 -1.78
C ALA A 104 -21.12 2.41 -1.27
N PHE A 105 -21.13 1.64 -0.18
CA PHE A 105 -22.38 1.11 0.40
C PHE A 105 -23.22 2.19 1.12
N TYR A 106 -22.61 3.27 1.60
CA TYR A 106 -23.32 4.43 2.13
C TYR A 106 -24.11 5.16 1.05
N GLU A 107 -23.47 5.42 -0.09
CA GLU A 107 -24.11 6.14 -1.19
C GLU A 107 -25.10 5.26 -1.97
N TYR A 108 -24.78 3.96 -2.10
CA TYR A 108 -25.53 2.97 -2.87
C TYR A 108 -25.81 1.69 -2.04
N PRO A 109 -26.81 1.73 -1.16
CA PRO A 109 -27.07 0.63 -0.22
C PRO A 109 -27.42 -0.71 -0.87
N ASP A 110 -27.93 -0.69 -2.10
CA ASP A 110 -28.33 -1.90 -2.83
C ASP A 110 -27.16 -2.58 -3.58
N THR A 111 -25.96 -1.98 -3.57
CA THR A 111 -24.75 -2.55 -4.18
C THR A 111 -24.34 -3.81 -3.41
N LYS A 112 -23.95 -4.85 -4.14
CA LYS A 112 -23.37 -6.06 -3.56
C LYS A 112 -21.86 -5.97 -3.52
N PHE A 113 -21.24 -6.62 -2.55
CA PHE A 113 -19.78 -6.65 -2.44
C PHE A 113 -19.13 -7.26 -3.69
N GLU A 114 -19.77 -8.29 -4.26
CA GLU A 114 -19.33 -8.96 -5.49
C GLU A 114 -19.27 -8.01 -6.70
N ASP A 115 -20.11 -6.98 -6.75
CA ASP A 115 -20.09 -5.99 -7.83
C ASP A 115 -18.83 -5.11 -7.77
N LEU A 116 -18.33 -4.85 -6.54
CA LEU A 116 -17.15 -4.01 -6.31
C LEU A 116 -15.83 -4.75 -6.51
N ILE A 117 -15.83 -6.08 -6.51
CA ILE A 117 -14.64 -6.90 -6.77
C ILE A 117 -14.14 -6.73 -8.21
N THR A 118 -15.07 -6.51 -9.15
CA THR A 118 -14.70 -6.25 -10.55
C THR A 118 -14.02 -4.89 -10.66
N PRO A 119 -12.77 -4.81 -11.13
CA PRO A 119 -12.06 -3.55 -11.23
C PRO A 119 -12.81 -2.52 -12.09
N PHE A 120 -12.81 -1.27 -11.65
CA PHE A 120 -13.45 -0.13 -12.33
C PHE A 120 -14.97 -0.27 -12.51
N ASN A 121 -15.64 -0.93 -11.58
CA ASN A 121 -17.09 -1.14 -11.59
C ASN A 121 -17.80 -0.47 -10.39
N PHE A 122 -17.15 0.46 -9.71
CA PHE A 122 -17.80 1.25 -8.66
C PHE A 122 -18.81 2.23 -9.25
N PRO A 123 -19.92 2.46 -8.55
CA PRO A 123 -20.82 3.55 -8.92
C PRO A 123 -20.12 4.91 -8.78
N THR A 124 -20.67 5.94 -9.41
CA THR A 124 -20.14 7.30 -9.29
C THR A 124 -20.38 7.83 -7.88
N LEU A 125 -19.32 7.97 -7.10
CA LEU A 125 -19.36 8.47 -5.73
C LEU A 125 -19.43 10.00 -5.68
N ARG A 126 -19.53 10.56 -4.49
CA ARG A 126 -19.67 12.00 -4.18
C ARG A 126 -21.08 12.54 -4.36
N THR A 127 -22.07 11.66 -4.35
CA THR A 127 -23.48 12.04 -4.39
C THR A 127 -23.99 12.50 -3.03
N LYS A 128 -23.44 11.93 -1.95
CA LYS A 128 -23.80 12.24 -0.55
C LYS A 128 -22.64 12.81 0.25
N ALA A 129 -21.42 12.27 0.09
CA ALA A 129 -20.27 12.64 0.89
C ALA A 129 -19.00 12.83 0.06
N LYS A 130 -18.08 13.64 0.58
CA LYS A 130 -16.68 13.74 0.18
C LYS A 130 -15.80 12.91 1.11
N PHE A 131 -14.57 12.63 0.69
CA PHE A 131 -13.66 11.79 1.43
C PHE A 131 -12.36 12.52 1.77
N CYS A 132 -11.97 12.51 3.04
CA CYS A 132 -10.68 12.98 3.52
C CYS A 132 -9.90 11.82 4.13
N ALA A 133 -8.68 11.58 3.68
CA ALA A 133 -7.80 10.53 4.17
C ALA A 133 -6.57 11.10 4.89
N ILE A 134 -6.25 10.54 6.06
CA ILE A 134 -5.19 11.00 6.96
C ILE A 134 -4.34 9.79 7.37
N PRO A 135 -3.21 9.53 6.68
CA PRO A 135 -2.37 8.38 6.98
C PRO A 135 -1.56 8.58 8.27
N SER A 136 -1.42 7.52 9.06
CA SER A 136 -0.53 7.45 10.21
C SER A 136 0.63 6.47 10.04
N THR A 137 0.75 5.87 8.85
CA THR A 137 1.85 4.98 8.48
C THR A 137 2.52 5.48 7.21
N SER A 138 3.80 5.15 7.04
CA SER A 138 4.58 5.57 5.87
C SER A 138 4.85 4.38 4.96
N GLY A 139 3.80 3.90 4.27
CA GLY A 139 3.89 2.71 3.42
C GLY A 139 2.81 2.56 2.37
N THR A 140 1.57 2.36 2.78
CA THR A 140 0.45 1.96 1.90
C THR A 140 -0.02 3.04 0.94
N ALA A 141 0.20 4.30 1.29
CA ALA A 141 -0.23 5.47 0.51
C ALA A 141 -1.74 5.49 0.15
N THR A 142 -2.57 4.82 0.94
CA THR A 142 -4.00 4.70 0.61
C THR A 142 -4.73 6.05 0.58
N GLU A 143 -4.15 7.09 1.19
CA GLU A 143 -4.65 8.46 1.14
C GLU A 143 -4.65 9.10 -0.26
N VAL A 144 -3.89 8.55 -1.21
CA VAL A 144 -3.80 9.07 -2.58
C VAL A 144 -4.17 8.03 -3.65
N THR A 145 -4.55 6.81 -3.25
CA THR A 145 -4.75 5.71 -4.19
C THR A 145 -6.22 5.45 -4.53
N ALA A 146 -6.40 4.86 -5.70
CA ALA A 146 -7.66 4.34 -6.22
C ALA A 146 -7.93 2.88 -5.77
N PHE A 147 -7.38 2.46 -4.63
CA PHE A 147 -7.47 1.10 -4.12
C PHE A 147 -8.01 1.04 -2.71
N SER A 148 -8.64 -0.11 -2.37
CA SER A 148 -9.07 -0.49 -1.04
C SER A 148 -9.00 -2.01 -0.92
N VAL A 149 -8.29 -2.54 0.07
CA VAL A 149 -8.13 -3.98 0.26
C VAL A 149 -9.05 -4.46 1.38
N ILE A 150 -10.01 -5.31 1.04
CA ILE A 150 -11.03 -5.86 1.97
C ILE A 150 -10.93 -7.38 1.99
N THR A 151 -11.05 -7.96 3.17
CA THR A 151 -10.94 -9.39 3.39
C THR A 151 -12.32 -10.03 3.57
N ASP A 152 -12.62 -11.00 2.75
CA ASP A 152 -13.74 -11.93 2.97
C ASP A 152 -13.19 -13.13 3.77
N TYR A 153 -13.40 -13.10 5.09
CA TYR A 153 -12.94 -14.17 5.99
C TYR A 153 -13.70 -15.48 5.82
N HIS A 154 -14.92 -15.46 5.27
CA HIS A 154 -15.66 -16.69 4.97
C HIS A 154 -15.03 -17.45 3.81
N LYS A 155 -14.53 -16.72 2.81
CA LYS A 155 -13.82 -17.30 1.65
C LYS A 155 -12.31 -17.40 1.86
N GLY A 156 -11.75 -16.71 2.89
CA GLY A 156 -10.32 -16.63 3.12
C GLY A 156 -9.59 -15.84 2.02
N ILE A 157 -10.24 -14.85 1.41
CA ILE A 157 -9.72 -14.12 0.25
C ILE A 157 -9.63 -12.63 0.55
N LYS A 158 -8.48 -12.02 0.22
CA LYS A 158 -8.31 -10.56 0.18
C LYS A 158 -8.63 -10.05 -1.22
N TYR A 159 -9.54 -9.10 -1.31
CA TYR A 159 -9.97 -8.47 -2.54
C TYR A 159 -9.41 -7.06 -2.65
N PRO A 160 -8.53 -6.79 -3.62
CA PRO A 160 -8.12 -5.43 -3.95
C PRO A 160 -9.24 -4.79 -4.80
N LEU A 161 -10.07 -3.99 -4.16
CA LEU A 161 -11.07 -3.18 -4.84
C LEU A 161 -10.36 -2.01 -5.53
N ALA A 162 -10.59 -1.82 -6.82
CA ALA A 162 -9.89 -0.82 -7.62
C ALA A 162 -10.87 0.03 -8.42
N ASP A 163 -10.93 1.33 -8.16
CA ASP A 163 -11.67 2.30 -8.96
C ASP A 163 -11.20 3.73 -8.68
N PHE A 164 -11.09 4.55 -9.72
CA PHE A 164 -10.74 5.96 -9.56
C PHE A 164 -11.77 6.76 -8.73
N ASN A 165 -13.01 6.29 -8.62
CA ASN A 165 -14.05 6.91 -7.79
C ASN A 165 -13.72 6.90 -6.29
N ILE A 166 -12.95 5.91 -5.81
CA ILE A 166 -12.54 5.81 -4.40
C ILE A 166 -11.25 6.57 -4.06
N THR A 167 -10.62 7.25 -5.04
CA THR A 167 -9.53 8.19 -4.73
C THR A 167 -10.09 9.29 -3.82
N PRO A 168 -9.46 9.60 -2.68
CA PRO A 168 -9.92 10.65 -1.76
C PRO A 168 -10.05 12.02 -2.43
N ASP A 169 -10.92 12.88 -1.91
CA ASP A 169 -11.00 14.30 -2.33
C ASP A 169 -9.88 15.13 -1.70
N VAL A 170 -9.57 14.83 -0.44
CA VAL A 170 -8.53 15.50 0.35
C VAL A 170 -7.62 14.45 0.97
N ALA A 171 -6.32 14.65 0.86
CA ALA A 171 -5.32 13.92 1.61
C ALA A 171 -4.58 14.87 2.57
N ILE A 172 -4.38 14.47 3.83
CA ILE A 172 -3.61 15.25 4.82
C ILE A 172 -2.44 14.39 5.28
N VAL A 173 -1.25 14.73 4.83
CA VAL A 173 0.00 14.00 5.06
C VAL A 173 0.81 14.72 6.13
N ASP A 174 0.36 14.58 7.38
CA ASP A 174 1.00 15.20 8.54
C ASP A 174 2.01 14.22 9.18
N PRO A 175 3.32 14.53 9.14
CA PRO A 175 4.35 13.62 9.64
C PRO A 175 4.28 13.37 11.15
N GLU A 176 3.62 14.23 11.94
CA GLU A 176 3.43 14.00 13.37
C GLU A 176 2.73 12.66 13.64
N LEU A 177 1.79 12.25 12.78
CA LEU A 177 1.06 10.99 12.93
C LEU A 177 1.95 9.76 12.75
N ALA A 178 3.04 9.87 12.02
CA ALA A 178 3.99 8.79 11.75
C ALA A 178 5.21 8.79 12.71
N GLU A 179 5.38 9.82 13.55
CA GLU A 179 6.54 9.94 14.44
C GLU A 179 6.70 8.76 15.42
N THR A 180 5.59 8.21 15.88
CA THR A 180 5.54 7.17 16.90
C THR A 180 5.49 5.75 16.36
N MET A 181 5.69 5.56 15.05
CA MET A 181 5.69 4.23 14.45
C MET A 181 6.76 3.34 15.07
N PRO A 182 6.41 2.10 15.50
CA PRO A 182 7.40 1.13 15.96
C PRO A 182 8.39 0.75 14.86
N GLN A 183 9.63 0.41 15.22
CA GLN A 183 10.68 0.03 14.27
C GLN A 183 10.24 -1.05 13.27
N LYS A 184 9.63 -2.13 13.76
CA LYS A 184 9.15 -3.22 12.89
C LYS A 184 8.12 -2.74 11.86
N LEU A 185 7.21 -1.85 12.27
CA LEU A 185 6.24 -1.26 11.36
C LEU A 185 6.95 -0.34 10.35
N THR A 186 7.89 0.50 10.81
CA THR A 186 8.69 1.39 9.93
C THR A 186 9.46 0.60 8.88
N ALA A 187 10.05 -0.53 9.25
CA ALA A 187 10.76 -1.42 8.33
C ALA A 187 9.83 -1.96 7.24
N ASN A 188 8.74 -2.59 7.65
CA ASN A 188 7.81 -3.23 6.73
C ASN A 188 7.15 -2.20 5.79
N THR A 189 6.62 -1.10 6.35
CA THR A 189 5.94 -0.08 5.54
C THR A 189 6.91 0.69 4.63
N GLY A 190 8.14 0.91 5.08
CA GLY A 190 9.15 1.57 4.26
C GLY A 190 9.61 0.72 3.06
N MET A 191 9.76 -0.59 3.26
CA MET A 191 10.06 -1.52 2.16
C MET A 191 8.85 -1.75 1.24
N ASP A 192 7.64 -1.68 1.77
CA ASP A 192 6.40 -1.64 1.00
C ASP A 192 6.39 -0.44 0.04
N ALA A 193 6.65 0.77 0.56
CA ALA A 193 6.77 1.98 -0.26
C ALA A 193 7.89 1.88 -1.32
N MET A 194 9.03 1.25 -0.99
CA MET A 194 10.11 1.00 -1.96
C MET A 194 9.62 0.10 -3.08
N THR A 195 8.90 -0.98 -2.73
CA THR A 195 8.36 -1.94 -3.71
C THR A 195 7.30 -1.27 -4.58
N HIS A 196 6.39 -0.49 -4.01
CA HIS A 196 5.41 0.31 -4.75
C HIS A 196 6.08 1.17 -5.82
N ALA A 197 7.11 1.92 -5.44
CA ALA A 197 7.79 2.82 -6.36
C ALA A 197 8.56 2.08 -7.45
N ILE A 198 9.25 0.98 -7.10
CA ILE A 198 9.99 0.17 -8.07
C ILE A 198 9.04 -0.52 -9.06
N GLU A 199 7.98 -1.18 -8.58
CA GLU A 199 7.02 -1.84 -9.45
C GLU A 199 6.26 -0.84 -10.34
N ALA A 200 5.84 0.31 -9.81
CA ALA A 200 5.23 1.36 -10.60
C ALA A 200 6.15 1.86 -11.72
N TYR A 201 7.44 2.01 -11.43
CA TYR A 201 8.41 2.47 -12.43
C TYR A 201 8.61 1.46 -13.55
N VAL A 202 8.67 0.15 -13.27
CA VAL A 202 8.87 -0.90 -14.28
C VAL A 202 7.58 -1.43 -14.87
N SER A 203 6.41 -1.02 -14.39
CA SER A 203 5.10 -1.44 -14.87
C SER A 203 4.93 -1.20 -16.37
N THR A 204 4.21 -2.08 -17.07
CA THR A 204 3.81 -1.87 -18.47
C THR A 204 2.87 -0.67 -18.68
N LEU A 205 2.30 -0.14 -17.59
CA LEU A 205 1.40 1.01 -17.60
C LEU A 205 2.07 2.30 -17.13
N HIS A 206 3.40 2.29 -16.96
CA HIS A 206 4.17 3.49 -16.60
C HIS A 206 3.98 4.61 -17.64
N CYS A 207 4.18 5.86 -17.24
CA CYS A 207 4.07 7.01 -18.12
C CYS A 207 4.90 8.20 -17.60
N ASP A 208 4.99 9.26 -18.42
CA ASP A 208 5.75 10.49 -18.09
C ASP A 208 5.28 11.15 -16.78
N TYR A 209 4.06 10.89 -16.33
CA TYR A 209 3.52 11.42 -15.07
C TYR A 209 3.86 10.54 -13.86
N THR A 210 3.95 9.22 -14.03
CA THR A 210 4.25 8.27 -12.93
C THR A 210 5.74 8.10 -12.71
N ASP A 211 6.55 8.11 -13.76
CA ASP A 211 7.99 7.86 -13.71
C ASP A 211 8.76 8.83 -12.80
N PRO A 212 8.56 10.16 -12.87
CA PRO A 212 9.26 11.10 -11.98
C PRO A 212 8.89 10.90 -10.52
N LEU A 213 7.62 10.57 -10.23
CA LEU A 213 7.12 10.34 -8.87
C LEU A 213 7.76 9.08 -8.29
N ALA A 214 7.78 7.97 -9.06
CA ALA A 214 8.38 6.71 -8.66
C ALA A 214 9.88 6.85 -8.40
N LEU A 215 10.63 7.43 -9.34
CA LEU A 215 12.09 7.63 -9.21
C LEU A 215 12.43 8.55 -8.04
N HIS A 216 11.64 9.61 -7.81
CA HIS A 216 11.88 10.50 -6.68
C HIS A 216 11.59 9.81 -5.34
N ALA A 217 10.50 9.03 -5.26
CA ALA A 217 10.17 8.22 -4.09
C ALA A 217 11.29 7.22 -3.77
N ILE A 218 11.80 6.47 -4.78
CA ILE A 218 12.92 5.53 -4.61
C ILE A 218 14.15 6.23 -4.01
N LYS A 219 14.53 7.39 -4.57
CA LYS A 219 15.68 8.16 -4.07
C LYS A 219 15.49 8.62 -2.63
N MET A 220 14.29 9.10 -2.27
CA MET A 220 13.97 9.52 -0.91
C MET A 220 14.03 8.34 0.05
N ILE A 221 13.39 7.22 -0.29
CA ILE A 221 13.37 6.02 0.55
C ILE A 221 14.79 5.49 0.75
N HIS A 222 15.59 5.41 -0.34
CA HIS A 222 17.00 5.04 -0.25
C HIS A 222 17.78 5.90 0.75
N THR A 223 17.51 7.20 0.79
CA THR A 223 18.23 8.16 1.65
C THR A 223 17.78 8.10 3.10
N TYR A 224 16.48 7.91 3.35
CA TYR A 224 15.88 8.19 4.64
C TYR A 224 15.37 6.96 5.40
N LEU A 225 15.13 5.81 4.73
CA LEU A 225 14.46 4.66 5.36
C LEU A 225 15.20 4.17 6.62
N VAL A 226 16.50 3.93 6.54
CA VAL A 226 17.28 3.42 7.68
C VAL A 226 17.37 4.47 8.80
N LYS A 227 17.47 5.75 8.47
CA LYS A 227 17.46 6.83 9.47
C LYS A 227 16.10 6.90 10.17
N SER A 228 15.01 6.80 9.40
CA SER A 228 13.64 6.73 9.92
C SER A 228 13.41 5.54 10.84
N TYR A 229 13.92 4.36 10.46
CA TYR A 229 13.93 3.15 11.29
C TYR A 229 14.63 3.36 12.64
N ASN A 230 15.73 4.10 12.63
CA ASN A 230 16.50 4.45 13.82
C ASN A 230 15.90 5.62 14.63
N GLY A 231 14.76 6.15 14.23
CA GLY A 231 14.01 7.15 15.00
C GLY A 231 14.33 8.61 14.68
N ASP A 232 15.08 8.88 13.60
CA ASP A 232 15.33 10.26 13.13
C ASP A 232 14.01 10.93 12.68
N LYS A 233 13.65 12.03 13.34
CA LYS A 233 12.38 12.72 13.12
C LYS A 233 12.26 13.31 11.70
N GLU A 234 13.32 13.93 11.19
CA GLU A 234 13.30 14.47 9.83
C GLU A 234 13.17 13.35 8.80
N ALA A 235 13.91 12.26 8.99
CA ALA A 235 13.81 11.10 8.11
C ALA A 235 12.41 10.47 8.13
N ARG A 236 11.72 10.45 9.27
CA ARG A 236 10.31 10.00 9.35
C ARG A 236 9.39 10.88 8.54
N ALA A 237 9.54 12.20 8.64
CA ALA A 237 8.77 13.15 7.82
C ALA A 237 9.07 12.96 6.31
N ARG A 238 10.32 12.76 5.93
CA ARG A 238 10.72 12.49 4.55
C ARG A 238 10.15 11.16 4.03
N MET A 239 10.15 10.12 4.87
CA MET A 239 9.54 8.83 4.52
C MET A 239 8.03 8.94 4.36
N HIS A 240 7.36 9.77 5.18
CA HIS A 240 5.92 10.00 5.05
C HIS A 240 5.56 10.66 3.71
N ASN A 241 6.37 11.60 3.23
CA ASN A 241 6.22 12.17 1.89
C ASN A 241 6.59 11.17 0.79
N ALA A 242 7.65 10.38 0.99
CA ALA A 242 8.12 9.43 -0.03
C ALA A 242 7.10 8.33 -0.34
N GLN A 243 6.44 7.78 0.71
CA GLN A 243 5.38 6.79 0.51
C GLN A 243 4.19 7.38 -0.26
N CYS A 244 3.82 8.62 0.03
CA CYS A 244 2.76 9.32 -0.69
C CYS A 244 3.09 9.47 -2.19
N LEU A 245 4.33 9.86 -2.52
CA LEU A 245 4.79 9.93 -3.91
C LEU A 245 4.78 8.56 -4.59
N ALA A 246 5.22 7.49 -3.90
CA ALA A 246 5.11 6.13 -4.39
C ALA A 246 3.65 5.74 -4.68
N GLY A 247 2.73 6.15 -3.80
CA GLY A 247 1.30 5.95 -3.95
C GLY A 247 0.71 6.64 -5.18
N MET A 248 1.08 7.90 -5.41
CA MET A 248 0.68 8.64 -6.61
C MET A 248 1.14 7.94 -7.89
N ALA A 249 2.33 7.34 -7.88
CA ALA A 249 2.86 6.59 -9.01
C ALA A 249 2.08 5.29 -9.22
N PHE A 250 2.04 4.40 -8.22
CA PHE A 250 1.46 3.07 -8.42
C PHE A 250 -0.06 3.08 -8.57
N SER A 251 -0.76 4.05 -7.99
CA SER A 251 -2.20 4.19 -8.19
C SER A 251 -2.58 4.39 -9.66
N ASN A 252 -1.65 4.88 -10.47
CA ASN A 252 -1.85 5.18 -11.89
C ASN A 252 -1.08 4.24 -12.82
N ALA A 253 0.06 3.70 -12.40
CA ALA A 253 0.85 2.74 -13.16
C ALA A 253 0.55 1.27 -12.83
N LEU A 254 -0.20 1.01 -11.75
CA LEU A 254 -0.38 -0.30 -11.14
C LEU A 254 0.93 -0.91 -10.62
N LEU A 255 0.89 -2.17 -10.23
CA LEU A 255 1.97 -2.88 -9.56
C LEU A 255 2.43 -4.08 -10.39
N GLY A 256 3.13 -5.04 -9.79
CA GLY A 256 3.67 -6.21 -10.44
C GLY A 256 3.55 -7.47 -9.57
N ILE A 257 4.37 -8.46 -9.90
CA ILE A 257 4.29 -9.79 -9.28
C ILE A 257 4.85 -9.87 -7.87
N VAL A 258 5.62 -8.88 -7.39
CA VAL A 258 5.99 -8.81 -5.96
C VAL A 258 4.72 -8.72 -5.12
N HIS A 259 3.85 -7.78 -5.45
CA HIS A 259 2.56 -7.61 -4.77
C HIS A 259 1.64 -8.80 -4.97
N SER A 260 1.58 -9.37 -6.18
CA SER A 260 0.79 -10.59 -6.44
C SER A 260 1.19 -11.75 -5.54
N MET A 261 2.50 -11.98 -5.36
CA MET A 261 3.03 -12.99 -4.45
C MET A 261 2.66 -12.66 -2.99
N ALA A 262 2.87 -11.42 -2.55
CA ALA A 262 2.60 -10.99 -1.18
C ALA A 262 1.11 -11.10 -0.80
N HIS A 263 0.19 -10.77 -1.71
CA HIS A 263 -1.24 -10.93 -1.49
C HIS A 263 -1.65 -12.38 -1.20
N LYS A 264 -0.98 -13.35 -1.81
CA LYS A 264 -1.35 -14.77 -1.71
C LYS A 264 -0.59 -15.51 -0.62
N THR A 265 0.52 -14.98 -0.14
CA THR A 265 1.32 -15.60 0.91
C THR A 265 1.04 -15.07 2.31
N GLY A 266 0.53 -13.84 2.45
CA GLY A 266 0.36 -13.16 3.74
C GLY A 266 -0.39 -13.97 4.81
N ALA A 267 -1.44 -14.70 4.43
CA ALA A 267 -2.25 -15.52 5.34
C ALA A 267 -2.27 -17.01 4.95
N ALA A 268 -1.37 -17.44 4.08
CA ALA A 268 -1.40 -18.81 3.53
C ALA A 268 -0.87 -19.87 4.50
N PHE A 269 0.01 -19.49 5.44
CA PHE A 269 0.76 -20.43 6.26
C PHE A 269 0.32 -20.44 7.72
N SER A 270 0.40 -21.61 8.36
CA SER A 270 0.02 -21.83 9.76
C SER A 270 0.95 -21.14 10.77
N THR A 271 2.18 -20.80 10.38
CA THR A 271 3.14 -20.04 11.18
C THR A 271 2.64 -18.63 11.54
N GLY A 272 1.53 -18.18 10.92
CA GLY A 272 0.93 -16.89 11.12
C GLY A 272 1.05 -15.95 9.93
N HIS A 273 0.51 -14.76 10.10
CA HIS A 273 0.45 -13.74 9.06
C HIS A 273 1.84 -13.15 8.77
N ILE A 274 2.29 -13.24 7.52
CA ILE A 274 3.47 -12.51 7.05
C ILE A 274 3.03 -11.07 6.77
N PRO A 275 3.60 -10.06 7.48
CA PRO A 275 3.27 -8.67 7.20
C PRO A 275 3.54 -8.33 5.73
N HIS A 276 2.59 -7.64 5.09
CA HIS A 276 2.62 -7.38 3.64
C HIS A 276 3.95 -6.79 3.15
N GLY A 277 4.43 -5.71 3.77
CA GLY A 277 5.70 -5.11 3.40
C GLY A 277 6.93 -5.98 3.71
N CYS A 278 6.84 -6.92 4.67
CA CYS A 278 7.87 -7.93 4.90
C CYS A 278 7.93 -8.92 3.74
N ALA A 279 6.80 -9.42 3.28
CA ALA A 279 6.70 -10.29 2.11
C ALA A 279 7.25 -9.60 0.86
N ASN A 280 6.82 -8.36 0.60
CA ASN A 280 7.33 -7.55 -0.51
C ASN A 280 8.86 -7.40 -0.46
N ALA A 281 9.42 -7.12 0.71
CA ALA A 281 10.86 -6.96 0.89
C ALA A 281 11.65 -8.25 0.62
N ILE A 282 11.10 -9.41 0.99
CA ILE A 282 11.70 -10.72 0.71
C ILE A 282 11.69 -10.99 -0.79
N TYR A 283 10.58 -10.74 -1.47
CA TYR A 283 10.40 -11.12 -2.88
C TYR A 283 11.11 -10.18 -3.86
N LEU A 284 11.26 -8.92 -3.52
CA LEU A 284 11.70 -7.87 -4.44
C LEU A 284 13.02 -8.19 -5.16
N PRO A 285 14.11 -8.63 -4.51
CA PRO A 285 15.36 -8.94 -5.20
C PRO A 285 15.21 -10.08 -6.23
N TYR A 286 14.40 -11.08 -5.93
CA TYR A 286 14.16 -12.23 -6.81
C TYR A 286 13.34 -11.84 -8.03
N VAL A 287 12.31 -11.03 -7.83
CA VAL A 287 11.45 -10.51 -8.91
C VAL A 287 12.23 -9.57 -9.83
N ILE A 288 13.11 -8.71 -9.29
CA ILE A 288 13.99 -7.88 -10.11
C ILE A 288 14.83 -8.76 -11.06
N LYS A 289 15.45 -9.82 -10.55
CA LYS A 289 16.25 -10.75 -11.38
C LYS A 289 15.39 -11.46 -12.43
N TYR A 290 14.18 -11.88 -12.08
CA TYR A 290 13.23 -12.48 -13.02
C TYR A 290 12.84 -11.48 -14.13
N ASN A 291 12.39 -10.31 -13.76
CA ASN A 291 11.93 -9.28 -14.70
C ASN A 291 13.06 -8.72 -15.57
N ALA A 292 14.30 -8.68 -15.06
CA ALA A 292 15.46 -8.19 -15.80
C ALA A 292 15.87 -9.07 -17.01
N LYS A 293 15.21 -10.21 -17.25
CA LYS A 293 15.31 -10.94 -18.51
C LYS A 293 14.55 -10.24 -19.66
N ASP A 294 13.61 -9.35 -19.34
CA ASP A 294 13.02 -8.44 -20.31
C ASP A 294 13.94 -7.23 -20.51
N PRO A 295 14.32 -6.90 -21.76
CA PRO A 295 15.30 -5.82 -22.02
C PRO A 295 14.83 -4.44 -21.58
N VAL A 296 13.51 -4.14 -21.66
CA VAL A 296 12.96 -2.84 -21.24
C VAL A 296 13.00 -2.74 -19.71
N ALA A 297 12.58 -3.79 -19.01
CA ALA A 297 12.65 -3.85 -17.56
C ALA A 297 14.10 -3.76 -17.06
N ALA A 298 15.04 -4.46 -17.72
CA ALA A 298 16.47 -4.41 -17.39
C ALA A 298 17.03 -2.97 -17.44
N GLU A 299 16.72 -2.20 -18.48
CA GLU A 299 17.17 -0.81 -18.57
C GLU A 299 16.54 0.07 -17.48
N ARG A 300 15.27 -0.15 -17.18
CA ARG A 300 14.58 0.61 -16.11
C ARG A 300 15.13 0.29 -14.72
N TYR A 301 15.47 -0.97 -14.43
CA TYR A 301 16.17 -1.32 -13.18
C TYR A 301 17.57 -0.72 -13.10
N ALA A 302 18.31 -0.71 -14.21
CA ALA A 302 19.62 -0.05 -14.27
C ALA A 302 19.52 1.48 -14.05
N GLU A 303 18.45 2.12 -14.57
CA GLU A 303 18.19 3.54 -14.32
C GLU A 303 17.87 3.80 -12.84
N ILE A 304 17.09 2.93 -12.19
CA ILE A 304 16.87 2.99 -10.74
C ILE A 304 18.21 2.97 -10.00
N ALA A 305 19.08 2.03 -10.32
CA ALA A 305 20.39 1.90 -9.69
C ALA A 305 21.23 3.20 -9.86
N ARG A 306 21.27 3.77 -11.07
CA ARG A 306 21.96 5.05 -11.34
C ARG A 306 21.36 6.20 -10.51
N ARG A 307 20.03 6.29 -10.40
CA ARG A 307 19.33 7.31 -9.60
C ARG A 307 19.58 7.19 -8.11
N MET A 308 19.78 5.98 -7.63
CA MET A 308 20.22 5.72 -6.25
C MET A 308 21.70 6.03 -6.03
N GLY A 309 22.49 6.25 -7.09
CA GLY A 309 23.94 6.46 -7.02
C GLY A 309 24.73 5.17 -6.82
N LEU A 310 24.18 4.03 -7.25
CA LEU A 310 24.88 2.75 -7.18
C LEU A 310 25.86 2.61 -8.34
N GLU A 311 26.95 1.87 -8.10
CA GLU A 311 28.01 1.66 -9.08
C GLU A 311 27.78 0.37 -9.89
N GLY A 312 28.19 0.39 -11.18
CA GLY A 312 28.18 -0.75 -12.06
C GLY A 312 28.77 -0.40 -13.41
N THR A 313 29.61 -1.26 -13.95
CA THR A 313 30.32 -1.06 -15.25
C THR A 313 29.45 -1.41 -16.47
N CYS A 314 28.35 -2.10 -16.26
CA CYS A 314 27.38 -2.47 -17.29
C CYS A 314 25.97 -2.57 -16.68
N GLN A 315 24.96 -2.75 -17.54
CA GLN A 315 23.56 -2.86 -17.12
C GLN A 315 23.36 -3.98 -16.07
N GLN A 316 23.92 -5.17 -16.32
CA GLN A 316 23.79 -6.29 -15.37
C GLN A 316 24.45 -5.99 -14.02
N ALA A 317 25.61 -5.31 -14.00
CA ALA A 317 26.27 -4.94 -12.76
C ALA A 317 25.43 -3.93 -11.95
N LEU A 318 24.76 -2.98 -12.62
CA LEU A 318 23.85 -2.04 -11.98
C LEU A 318 22.62 -2.75 -11.38
N ILE A 319 22.03 -3.73 -12.08
CA ILE A 319 20.94 -4.54 -11.59
C ILE A 319 21.36 -5.36 -10.37
N ASN A 320 22.54 -5.96 -10.40
CA ASN A 320 23.09 -6.71 -9.27
C ASN A 320 23.28 -5.77 -8.06
N SER A 321 23.88 -4.60 -8.26
CA SER A 321 24.04 -3.59 -7.20
C SER A 321 22.70 -3.12 -6.60
N LEU A 322 21.65 -3.05 -7.42
CA LEU A 322 20.29 -2.76 -6.93
C LEU A 322 19.77 -3.86 -6.01
N CYS A 323 19.88 -5.13 -6.42
CA CYS A 323 19.49 -6.27 -5.59
C CYS A 323 20.28 -6.32 -4.27
N GLU A 324 21.61 -6.16 -4.35
CA GLU A 324 22.48 -6.11 -3.17
C GLU A 324 22.10 -4.98 -2.21
N LYS A 325 21.73 -3.82 -2.74
CA LYS A 325 21.27 -2.69 -1.92
C LYS A 325 19.93 -2.99 -1.23
N ILE A 326 19.02 -3.69 -1.88
CA ILE A 326 17.75 -4.13 -1.26
C ILE A 326 18.03 -5.16 -0.17
N ASP A 327 18.92 -6.11 -0.43
CA ASP A 327 19.37 -7.08 0.57
C ASP A 327 20.04 -6.39 1.78
N GLU A 328 20.86 -5.36 1.55
CA GLU A 328 21.43 -4.53 2.62
C GLU A 328 20.34 -3.85 3.47
N PHE A 329 19.28 -3.32 2.82
CA PHE A 329 18.15 -2.78 3.56
C PHE A 329 17.46 -3.84 4.42
N ASN A 330 17.17 -5.02 3.86
CA ASN A 330 16.55 -6.10 4.59
C ASN A 330 17.35 -6.47 5.85
N VAL A 331 18.67 -6.60 5.73
CA VAL A 331 19.56 -6.86 6.88
C VAL A 331 19.50 -5.74 7.91
N ARG A 332 19.62 -4.47 7.49
CA ARG A 332 19.64 -3.30 8.41
C ARG A 332 18.29 -3.06 9.09
N LEU A 333 17.21 -3.52 8.51
CA LEU A 333 15.83 -3.38 8.99
C LEU A 333 15.34 -4.62 9.75
N ASN A 334 16.20 -5.63 9.95
CA ASN A 334 15.85 -6.92 10.56
C ASN A 334 14.69 -7.63 9.85
N ILE A 335 14.64 -7.56 8.52
CA ILE A 335 13.71 -8.31 7.66
C ILE A 335 14.39 -9.63 7.29
N PRO A 336 13.70 -10.78 7.40
CA PRO A 336 14.21 -12.07 6.99
C PRO A 336 14.58 -12.08 5.50
N LYS A 337 15.63 -12.83 5.15
CA LYS A 337 16.09 -12.93 3.76
C LYS A 337 15.18 -13.83 2.91
N THR A 338 14.59 -14.86 3.52
CA THR A 338 13.80 -15.89 2.86
C THR A 338 12.51 -16.17 3.63
N LEU A 339 11.56 -16.86 3.00
CA LEU A 339 10.37 -17.34 3.70
C LEU A 339 10.73 -18.36 4.80
N LYS A 340 11.72 -19.21 4.56
CA LYS A 340 12.25 -20.13 5.56
C LYS A 340 12.83 -19.39 6.79
N ASP A 341 13.58 -18.30 6.58
CA ASP A 341 14.12 -17.47 7.66
C ASP A 341 13.00 -16.74 8.42
N PHE A 342 11.87 -16.45 7.78
CA PHE A 342 10.67 -15.94 8.44
C PHE A 342 10.03 -16.98 9.36
N GLY A 343 10.25 -18.26 9.11
CA GLY A 343 9.74 -19.38 9.91
C GLY A 343 8.73 -20.28 9.19
N ILE A 344 8.55 -20.12 7.87
CA ILE A 344 7.69 -21.02 7.10
C ILE A 344 8.30 -22.42 7.10
N GLN A 345 7.46 -23.42 7.40
CA GLN A 345 7.89 -24.82 7.42
C GLN A 345 7.95 -25.39 6.00
N GLU A 346 9.01 -26.13 5.71
CA GLU A 346 9.30 -26.64 4.35
C GLU A 346 8.19 -27.55 3.82
N GLU A 347 7.63 -28.41 4.67
CA GLU A 347 6.55 -29.32 4.29
C GLU A 347 5.29 -28.54 3.92
N GLU A 348 4.92 -27.53 4.72
CA GLU A 348 3.76 -26.68 4.47
C GLU A 348 3.96 -25.83 3.20
N PHE A 349 5.18 -25.32 2.99
CA PHE A 349 5.51 -24.60 1.77
C PHE A 349 5.30 -25.46 0.52
N LYS A 350 5.86 -26.68 0.51
CA LYS A 350 5.75 -27.65 -0.61
C LYS A 350 4.30 -28.02 -0.91
N GLU A 351 3.46 -28.16 0.13
CA GLU A 351 2.05 -28.48 -0.03
C GLU A 351 1.28 -27.33 -0.70
N LYS A 352 1.62 -26.07 -0.39
CA LYS A 352 0.82 -24.91 -0.76
C LYS A 352 1.35 -24.12 -1.95
N VAL A 353 2.63 -24.23 -2.29
CA VAL A 353 3.31 -23.35 -3.27
C VAL A 353 2.65 -23.36 -4.64
N ALA A 354 2.25 -24.54 -5.16
CA ALA A 354 1.60 -24.65 -6.47
C ALA A 354 0.26 -23.87 -6.50
N LYS A 355 -0.53 -23.98 -5.42
CA LYS A 355 -1.80 -23.25 -5.33
C LYS A 355 -1.60 -21.74 -5.16
N ILE A 356 -0.61 -21.34 -4.38
CA ILE A 356 -0.22 -19.93 -4.22
C ILE A 356 0.23 -19.35 -5.56
N ALA A 357 1.02 -20.07 -6.33
CA ALA A 357 1.49 -19.67 -7.66
C ALA A 357 0.34 -19.44 -8.64
N GLU A 358 -0.61 -20.39 -8.71
CA GLU A 358 -1.82 -20.24 -9.53
C GLU A 358 -2.62 -18.98 -9.16
N LEU A 359 -2.85 -18.76 -7.85
CA LEU A 359 -3.58 -17.61 -7.37
C LEU A 359 -2.84 -16.28 -7.59
N ALA A 360 -1.50 -16.28 -7.49
CA ALA A 360 -0.69 -15.09 -7.73
C ALA A 360 -0.69 -14.69 -9.20
N VAL A 361 -0.64 -15.66 -10.13
CA VAL A 361 -0.77 -15.37 -11.57
C VAL A 361 -2.15 -14.76 -11.89
N GLY A 362 -3.20 -15.17 -11.19
CA GLY A 362 -4.55 -14.62 -11.33
C GLY A 362 -4.77 -13.27 -10.61
N ASP A 363 -3.79 -12.74 -9.88
CA ASP A 363 -3.91 -11.46 -9.17
C ASP A 363 -3.91 -10.28 -10.15
N ALA A 364 -4.67 -9.23 -9.82
CA ALA A 364 -4.80 -8.04 -10.66
C ALA A 364 -3.45 -7.34 -10.94
N CYS A 365 -2.51 -7.40 -9.99
CA CYS A 365 -1.20 -6.78 -10.13
C CYS A 365 -0.31 -7.49 -11.17
N THR A 366 -0.53 -8.77 -11.44
CA THR A 366 0.25 -9.53 -12.42
C THR A 366 0.11 -9.00 -13.84
N GLY A 367 -1.05 -8.43 -14.17
CA GLY A 367 -1.35 -7.92 -15.52
C GLY A 367 -0.49 -6.72 -15.96
N SER A 368 0.12 -6.01 -15.04
CA SER A 368 1.01 -4.85 -15.31
C SER A 368 2.49 -5.17 -15.10
N ASN A 369 2.85 -6.41 -14.77
CA ASN A 369 4.25 -6.81 -14.63
C ASN A 369 4.97 -6.76 -15.99
N PRO A 370 6.22 -6.25 -16.06
CA PRO A 370 6.91 -6.08 -17.34
C PRO A 370 7.20 -7.39 -18.08
N ARG A 371 7.42 -8.48 -17.36
CA ARG A 371 7.65 -9.81 -17.94
C ARG A 371 6.48 -10.72 -17.58
N ALA A 372 5.88 -11.34 -18.60
CA ALA A 372 4.81 -12.32 -18.39
C ALA A 372 5.29 -13.51 -17.56
N ILE A 373 4.40 -14.07 -16.74
CA ILE A 373 4.68 -15.22 -15.90
C ILE A 373 3.52 -16.22 -15.95
N ASP A 374 3.83 -17.49 -16.04
CA ASP A 374 2.89 -18.59 -15.90
C ASP A 374 2.96 -19.23 -14.50
N PRO A 375 2.00 -20.09 -14.12
CA PRO A 375 2.00 -20.71 -12.79
C PRO A 375 3.27 -21.55 -12.50
N ALA A 376 3.87 -22.21 -13.51
CA ALA A 376 5.07 -23.02 -13.30
C ALA A 376 6.31 -22.16 -13.00
N ASN A 377 6.47 -21.03 -13.69
CA ASN A 377 7.54 -20.08 -13.40
C ASN A 377 7.29 -19.30 -12.09
N MET A 378 6.04 -19.00 -11.76
CA MET A 378 5.67 -18.39 -10.47
C MET A 378 6.01 -19.33 -9.29
N GLU A 379 5.75 -20.65 -9.43
CA GLU A 379 6.10 -21.64 -8.43
C GLU A 379 7.63 -21.74 -8.25
N LYS A 380 8.40 -21.75 -9.35
CA LYS A 380 9.86 -21.69 -9.28
C LYS A 380 10.36 -20.41 -8.59
N LEU A 381 9.76 -19.26 -8.90
CA LEU A 381 10.13 -17.99 -8.32
C LEU A 381 9.86 -17.97 -6.81
N LEU A 382 8.69 -18.42 -6.36
CA LEU A 382 8.36 -18.61 -4.95
C LEU A 382 9.34 -19.59 -4.27
N THR A 383 9.70 -20.67 -4.95
CA THR A 383 10.68 -21.65 -4.45
C THR A 383 12.06 -21.00 -4.25
N CYS A 384 12.50 -20.15 -5.19
CA CYS A 384 13.73 -19.38 -5.01
C CYS A 384 13.67 -18.48 -3.75
N THR A 385 12.53 -17.87 -3.48
CA THR A 385 12.38 -17.00 -2.29
C THR A 385 12.35 -17.77 -0.98
N ASP A 386 11.92 -19.02 -0.97
CA ASP A 386 11.93 -19.85 0.22
C ASP A 386 13.33 -20.41 0.53
N TYR A 387 14.03 -20.92 -0.49
CA TYR A 387 15.36 -21.53 -0.32
C TYR A 387 16.54 -20.56 -0.44
N GLY A 388 16.31 -19.31 -0.86
CA GLY A 388 17.38 -18.34 -1.10
C GLY A 388 18.24 -18.65 -2.31
N THR A 389 17.69 -19.36 -3.30
CA THR A 389 18.42 -19.77 -4.53
C THR A 389 18.35 -18.70 -5.61
N GLU A 390 19.25 -18.78 -6.57
CA GLU A 390 19.33 -17.83 -7.66
C GLU A 390 18.18 -18.00 -8.66
N VAL A 391 17.77 -16.87 -9.27
CA VAL A 391 16.75 -16.83 -10.35
C VAL A 391 17.48 -16.75 -11.68
N ASP A 392 17.53 -17.86 -12.42
CA ASP A 392 18.30 -18.00 -13.68
C ASP A 392 17.43 -18.32 -14.91
N PHE A 393 16.09 -18.38 -14.76
CA PHE A 393 15.10 -18.76 -15.78
C PHE A 393 14.27 -17.57 -16.29
#